data_fac82624efae6634a7622bc998359889
#
_entry.id   fac82624efae6634a7622bc998359889
#
_cell.length_a   1.000
_cell.length_b   1.000
_cell.length_c   1.000
_cell.angle_alpha   90.00
_cell.angle_beta   90.00
_cell.angle_gamma   90.00
#
_symmetry.space_group_name_H-M   'P 1'
#
loop_
_entity.id
_entity.type
_entity.pdbx_description
1 polymer ?
#
loop_
_entity_poly.entity_id
_entity_poly.type
_entity_poly.pdbx_seq_one_letter_code
_entity_poly.pdbx_strand_id
1 'polypeptide(L)'
;MTTSRCGRCVWSCSPQRALAGLKWCCALRLSRPNRPPATSCNPPLDTLLFTLPGDPRGVCLAEESTMTVYAQPGQKGSKVTFKSRYEHWIGGKWTKPVKGEYFENISPVNGKVFCEIARGTAEDIDAALDAAHAAAPAWGKTSTTERAAVLNKIADIIDENLEMLAVAETWDNGKAVRETLAADLPLASDHFRYFAGAIRAQDGDFQEMDGTMTAYHYHEPLGVVGQIIPWNFPILMAAWKLAPALAAGNAVVLKPAEQTPASIMVLIELIGDVLPAGVLNIVNGFGAEAGKPLASSPRIRKIAFTGETTTGRLILQYASANIIPTTLELGGKSPNLFFDDVSQHKDDFYNKCLEGFTMFALNQGEVCTCPSRALIQKSHYDDFLGDAIERTKKVKQGNPLDTDTMMGAQASNDQLEKILSYIDIGKQEGAKLLLG
;
A
#
# COMPACT_ATOMS: atom_id res chain seq x y z
N MET A 1 -29.28 -49.48 20.37
CA MET A 1 -30.18 -48.71 21.24
C MET A 1 -29.42 -47.50 21.72
N THR A 2 -29.69 -46.39 21.26
CA THR A 2 -30.10 -45.09 21.72
C THR A 2 -29.77 -44.06 20.66
N THR A 3 -30.81 -43.56 20.03
CA THR A 3 -30.84 -42.48 19.07
C THR A 3 -30.83 -41.16 19.81
N SER A 4 -30.01 -40.18 19.33
CA SER A 4 -30.25 -38.77 19.61
C SER A 4 -30.39 -38.01 18.31
N ARG A 5 -31.57 -37.41 18.13
CA ARG A 5 -31.97 -36.56 16.99
C ARG A 5 -31.34 -35.19 17.12
N CYS A 6 -30.74 -34.70 16.05
CA CYS A 6 -30.46 -33.29 15.88
C CYS A 6 -31.48 -32.65 14.94
N GLY A 7 -32.04 -31.53 15.39
CA GLY A 7 -33.21 -30.89 14.77
C GLY A 7 -32.92 -30.22 13.44
N ARG A 8 -33.88 -30.30 12.52
CA ARG A 8 -33.89 -29.60 11.23
C ARG A 8 -34.24 -28.13 11.43
N CYS A 9 -33.39 -27.24 10.91
CA CYS A 9 -33.81 -25.88 10.62
C CYS A 9 -34.41 -25.84 9.22
N VAL A 10 -35.68 -25.50 9.11
CA VAL A 10 -36.38 -25.27 7.85
C VAL A 10 -36.35 -23.77 7.57
N TRP A 11 -35.80 -23.38 6.43
CA TRP A 11 -35.89 -22.01 5.91
C TRP A 11 -36.96 -21.97 4.83
N SER A 12 -38.02 -21.19 5.05
CA SER A 12 -38.95 -20.82 4.00
C SER A 12 -38.55 -19.45 3.46
N CYS A 13 -38.23 -19.38 2.19
CA CYS A 13 -38.03 -18.13 1.46
C CYS A 13 -39.21 -17.90 0.54
N SER A 14 -39.95 -16.81 0.74
CA SER A 14 -41.01 -16.31 -0.15
C SER A 14 -40.38 -15.37 -1.20
N PRO A 15 -40.72 -15.48 -2.49
CA PRO A 15 -40.17 -14.61 -3.52
C PRO A 15 -41.08 -13.42 -3.77
N GLN A 16 -40.64 -12.20 -3.40
CA GLN A 16 -41.13 -10.99 -4.08
C GLN A 16 -40.22 -9.77 -3.91
N ARG A 17 -39.83 -9.25 -5.07
CA ARG A 17 -39.34 -7.92 -5.44
C ARG A 17 -37.84 -7.64 -5.35
N ALA A 18 -37.34 -7.51 -6.58
CA ALA A 18 -36.02 -6.99 -6.97
C ALA A 18 -35.87 -5.49 -6.69
N LEU A 19 -34.58 -5.08 -6.72
CA LEU A 19 -33.98 -3.75 -6.86
C LEU A 19 -33.52 -3.08 -5.57
N ALA A 20 -32.23 -2.83 -5.58
CA ALA A 20 -31.43 -1.91 -4.76
C ALA A 20 -30.61 -2.52 -3.61
N GLY A 21 -29.29 -2.56 -3.78
CA GLY A 21 -28.30 -2.38 -2.72
C GLY A 21 -27.93 -3.62 -1.92
N LEU A 22 -26.99 -4.42 -2.42
CA LEU A 22 -26.32 -5.46 -1.63
C LEU A 22 -25.37 -4.83 -0.59
N LYS A 23 -25.86 -4.77 0.65
CA LYS A 23 -25.02 -4.64 1.84
C LYS A 23 -24.85 -6.04 2.45
N TRP A 24 -23.63 -6.57 2.42
CA TRP A 24 -23.29 -7.77 3.17
C TRP A 24 -22.94 -7.38 4.60
N CYS A 25 -23.80 -7.70 5.55
CA CYS A 25 -23.48 -7.79 6.98
C CYS A 25 -23.54 -9.25 7.38
N CYS A 26 -22.41 -9.94 7.49
CA CYS A 26 -22.29 -11.21 8.20
C CYS A 26 -21.84 -10.93 9.63
N ALA A 27 -22.77 -10.92 10.58
CA ALA A 27 -22.47 -10.96 12.01
C ALA A 27 -22.44 -12.42 12.47
N LEU A 28 -21.25 -13.00 12.65
CA LEU A 28 -21.06 -14.27 13.33
C LEU A 28 -20.93 -14.01 14.84
N ARG A 29 -21.98 -14.36 15.60
CA ARG A 29 -21.93 -14.42 17.05
C ARG A 29 -21.34 -15.77 17.47
N LEU A 30 -20.07 -15.78 17.86
CA LEU A 30 -19.47 -16.93 18.55
C LEU A 30 -19.59 -16.72 20.06
N SER A 31 -20.35 -17.58 20.73
CA SER A 31 -20.38 -17.68 22.18
C SER A 31 -19.05 -18.26 22.69
N ARG A 32 -18.36 -17.55 23.57
CA ARG A 32 -17.11 -17.99 24.21
C ARG A 32 -17.42 -18.78 25.47
N PRO A 33 -16.72 -19.88 25.75
CA PRO A 33 -16.71 -20.50 27.08
C PRO A 33 -15.82 -19.69 28.03
N ASN A 34 -16.22 -19.66 29.31
CA ASN A 34 -15.60 -18.96 30.42
C ASN A 34 -14.08 -19.25 30.55
N ARG A 35 -13.27 -18.20 30.63
CA ARG A 35 -11.89 -18.25 31.11
C ARG A 35 -11.78 -17.57 32.48
N PRO A 36 -10.91 -18.08 33.37
CA PRO A 36 -10.65 -17.45 34.66
C PRO A 36 -9.87 -16.13 34.51
N PRO A 37 -9.90 -15.21 35.48
CA PRO A 37 -9.31 -13.89 35.38
C PRO A 37 -7.77 -13.95 35.34
N ALA A 38 -7.20 -13.29 34.33
CA ALA A 38 -5.76 -13.09 34.22
C ALA A 38 -5.34 -11.93 35.13
N THR A 39 -4.27 -12.14 35.89
CA THR A 39 -3.61 -11.14 36.72
C THR A 39 -3.06 -10.01 35.88
N SER A 40 -3.35 -8.80 36.31
CA SER A 40 -2.97 -7.53 35.66
C SER A 40 -1.46 -7.33 35.66
N CYS A 41 -0.85 -7.30 34.49
CA CYS A 41 0.40 -6.57 34.24
C CYS A 41 0.09 -5.43 33.30
N ASN A 42 0.04 -4.22 33.82
CA ASN A 42 -0.02 -3.00 33.00
C ASN A 42 1.41 -2.61 32.61
N PRO A 43 1.73 -2.51 31.31
CA PRO A 43 2.95 -1.86 30.87
C PRO A 43 2.76 -0.34 30.77
N PRO A 44 3.83 0.45 30.88
CA PRO A 44 3.75 1.91 30.79
C PRO A 44 3.41 2.39 29.37
N LEU A 45 2.78 3.55 29.30
CA LEU A 45 2.00 4.19 28.24
C LEU A 45 2.79 4.70 27.01
N ASP A 46 3.95 4.17 26.67
CA ASP A 46 4.82 4.74 25.61
C ASP A 46 5.05 3.87 24.37
N THR A 47 4.31 2.80 24.21
CA THR A 47 4.50 1.93 23.03
C THR A 47 3.22 1.87 22.20
N LEU A 48 3.16 2.67 21.13
CA LEU A 48 2.18 2.53 20.05
C LEU A 48 2.48 1.23 19.26
N LEU A 49 1.88 0.12 19.67
CA LEU A 49 1.91 -1.15 18.95
C LEU A 49 0.61 -1.31 18.19
N PHE A 50 0.70 -1.29 16.86
CA PHE A 50 -0.33 -1.86 16.00
C PHE A 50 -0.31 -3.38 16.15
N THR A 51 -1.21 -3.93 16.95
CA THR A 51 -1.45 -5.37 16.95
C THR A 51 -2.54 -5.68 15.95
N LEU A 52 -2.18 -6.37 14.86
CA LEU A 52 -3.16 -7.01 13.99
C LEU A 52 -3.87 -8.13 14.78
N PRO A 53 -5.21 -8.26 14.70
CA PRO A 53 -5.92 -9.33 15.39
C PRO A 53 -5.66 -10.66 14.69
N GLY A 54 -4.86 -11.55 15.32
CA GLY A 54 -4.74 -12.93 14.85
C GLY A 54 -3.41 -13.66 15.05
N ASP A 55 -2.39 -13.08 15.66
CA ASP A 55 -1.15 -13.83 15.95
C ASP A 55 -1.28 -14.59 17.30
N PRO A 56 -1.29 -15.95 17.30
CA PRO A 56 -1.32 -16.75 18.51
C PRO A 56 0.04 -16.83 19.25
N ARG A 57 1.07 -16.19 18.70
CA ARG A 57 2.40 -16.13 19.31
C ARG A 57 2.53 -14.83 20.08
N GLY A 58 2.03 -14.78 21.30
CA GLY A 58 2.27 -13.68 22.22
C GLY A 58 3.78 -13.50 22.43
N VAL A 59 4.46 -12.83 21.52
CA VAL A 59 5.83 -12.33 21.73
C VAL A 59 5.69 -11.09 22.58
N CYS A 60 5.91 -11.27 23.87
CA CYS A 60 6.16 -10.17 24.81
C CYS A 60 7.54 -9.60 24.46
N LEU A 61 7.60 -8.69 23.49
CA LEU A 61 8.79 -7.85 23.28
C LEU A 61 8.72 -6.68 24.26
N ALA A 62 8.99 -6.98 25.54
CA ALA A 62 9.46 -6.00 26.50
C ALA A 62 11.01 -5.98 26.40
N GLU A 63 11.54 -5.63 25.24
CA GLU A 63 12.86 -5.02 25.17
C GLU A 63 12.66 -3.52 25.28
N GLU A 64 13.33 -2.89 26.24
CA GLU A 64 13.52 -1.44 26.28
C GLU A 64 13.97 -1.03 24.86
N SER A 65 13.09 -0.36 24.12
CA SER A 65 13.39 0.15 22.79
C SER A 65 14.46 1.22 22.97
N THR A 66 15.72 0.82 22.87
CA THR A 66 16.82 1.76 22.76
C THR A 66 16.57 2.60 21.51
N MET A 67 16.34 3.90 21.70
CA MET A 67 16.21 4.85 20.60
C MET A 67 17.38 4.65 19.64
N THR A 68 17.08 4.31 18.40
CA THR A 68 18.09 4.03 17.37
C THR A 68 17.98 5.08 16.28
N VAL A 69 19.07 5.76 16.00
CA VAL A 69 19.20 6.63 14.84
C VAL A 69 19.99 5.87 13.78
N TYR A 70 19.35 5.54 12.67
CA TYR A 70 20.02 4.88 11.56
C TYR A 70 21.02 5.81 10.88
N ALA A 71 22.19 5.27 10.53
CA ALA A 71 23.19 6.02 9.77
C ALA A 71 22.69 6.32 8.35
N GLN A 72 22.98 7.54 7.88
CA GLN A 72 22.63 7.94 6.52
C GLN A 72 23.34 7.05 5.49
N PRO A 73 22.72 6.78 4.31
CA PRO A 73 23.38 6.09 3.21
C PRO A 73 24.74 6.70 2.87
N GLY A 74 25.73 5.83 2.66
CA GLY A 74 27.12 6.23 2.43
C GLY A 74 27.96 6.51 3.69
N GLN A 75 27.36 6.51 4.88
CA GLN A 75 28.08 6.62 6.15
C GLN A 75 28.40 5.24 6.75
N LYS A 76 29.40 5.18 7.63
CA LYS A 76 29.75 3.95 8.35
C LYS A 76 28.55 3.48 9.19
N GLY A 77 28.17 2.21 9.01
CA GLY A 77 27.04 1.60 9.72
C GLY A 77 25.67 1.78 9.04
N SER A 78 25.65 2.39 7.86
CA SER A 78 24.42 2.46 7.05
C SER A 78 23.92 1.06 6.68
N LYS A 79 22.59 0.88 6.73
CA LYS A 79 21.91 -0.36 6.34
C LYS A 79 21.75 -0.50 4.83
N VAL A 80 21.81 0.60 4.07
CA VAL A 80 21.64 0.63 2.62
C VAL A 80 22.72 1.45 1.94
N THR A 81 23.11 1.02 0.74
CA THR A 81 23.98 1.77 -0.16
C THR A 81 23.26 1.89 -1.50
N PHE A 82 23.00 3.11 -1.91
CA PHE A 82 22.45 3.37 -3.24
C PHE A 82 23.55 3.42 -4.30
N LYS A 83 23.22 2.95 -5.50
CA LYS A 83 24.05 3.22 -6.68
C LYS A 83 24.02 4.71 -6.99
N SER A 84 25.10 5.25 -7.57
CA SER A 84 25.07 6.63 -8.07
C SER A 84 24.07 6.84 -9.21
N ARG A 85 23.70 5.76 -9.91
CA ARG A 85 22.76 5.78 -11.04
C ARG A 85 22.00 4.48 -11.13
N TYR A 86 20.68 4.57 -11.34
CA TYR A 86 19.79 3.44 -11.64
C TYR A 86 19.27 3.52 -13.06
N GLU A 87 19.34 2.39 -13.74
CA GLU A 87 18.81 2.15 -15.07
C GLU A 87 17.36 1.64 -14.98
N HIS A 88 16.68 1.42 -16.10
CA HIS A 88 15.43 0.65 -16.13
C HIS A 88 15.70 -0.83 -15.83
N TRP A 89 14.68 -1.56 -15.37
CA TRP A 89 14.70 -3.02 -15.31
C TRP A 89 13.81 -3.58 -16.39
N ILE A 90 14.35 -4.08 -17.48
CA ILE A 90 13.60 -4.57 -18.63
C ILE A 90 14.14 -5.94 -19.05
N GLY A 91 13.25 -6.92 -19.20
CA GLY A 91 13.63 -8.25 -19.68
C GLY A 91 14.60 -8.98 -18.76
N GLY A 92 14.53 -8.74 -17.44
CA GLY A 92 15.42 -9.36 -16.45
C GLY A 92 16.83 -8.77 -16.40
N LYS A 93 17.02 -7.54 -16.86
CA LYS A 93 18.34 -6.86 -16.85
C LYS A 93 18.22 -5.35 -16.71
N TRP A 94 19.27 -4.74 -16.20
CA TRP A 94 19.45 -3.29 -16.18
C TRP A 94 19.64 -2.76 -17.61
N THR A 95 18.79 -1.81 -18.00
CA THR A 95 18.73 -1.30 -19.37
C THR A 95 18.80 0.23 -19.35
N LYS A 96 19.75 0.80 -20.08
CA LYS A 96 19.88 2.25 -20.23
C LYS A 96 18.67 2.85 -20.92
N PRO A 97 18.26 4.09 -20.53
CA PRO A 97 17.20 4.78 -21.25
C PRO A 97 17.61 5.01 -22.70
N VAL A 98 16.68 4.82 -23.64
CA VAL A 98 16.95 4.92 -25.10
C VAL A 98 17.57 6.27 -25.47
N LYS A 99 17.12 7.37 -24.84
CA LYS A 99 17.68 8.71 -25.06
C LYS A 99 18.95 9.00 -24.28
N GLY A 100 19.39 8.10 -23.39
CA GLY A 100 20.55 8.31 -22.54
C GLY A 100 20.37 9.39 -21.48
N GLU A 101 19.13 9.83 -21.21
CA GLU A 101 18.81 10.89 -20.26
C GLU A 101 18.51 10.30 -18.87
N TYR A 102 18.86 11.09 -17.85
CA TYR A 102 18.62 10.77 -16.45
C TYR A 102 18.09 11.99 -15.71
N PHE A 103 17.46 11.79 -14.58
CA PHE A 103 17.04 12.87 -13.67
C PHE A 103 17.55 12.60 -12.25
N GLU A 104 17.76 13.67 -11.52
CA GLU A 104 18.24 13.62 -10.15
C GLU A 104 17.14 13.16 -9.20
N ASN A 105 17.47 12.24 -8.28
CA ASN A 105 16.60 11.87 -7.17
C ASN A 105 17.11 12.54 -5.89
N ILE A 106 16.23 13.29 -5.23
CA ILE A 106 16.54 14.10 -4.06
C ILE A 106 15.92 13.43 -2.83
N SER A 107 16.74 13.20 -1.78
CA SER A 107 16.22 12.69 -0.52
C SER A 107 15.54 13.82 0.28
N PRO A 108 14.28 13.64 0.70
CA PRO A 108 13.62 14.60 1.58
C PRO A 108 14.26 14.69 2.97
N VAL A 109 15.03 13.67 3.37
CA VAL A 109 15.72 13.63 4.68
C VAL A 109 16.75 14.74 4.83
N ASN A 110 17.43 15.11 3.74
CA ASN A 110 18.48 16.12 3.79
C ASN A 110 18.45 17.14 2.64
N GLY A 111 17.47 17.04 1.73
CA GLY A 111 17.33 17.94 0.57
C GLY A 111 18.42 17.80 -0.49
N LYS A 112 19.19 16.70 -0.51
CA LYS A 112 20.31 16.52 -1.43
C LYS A 112 20.05 15.42 -2.44
N VAL A 113 20.60 15.60 -3.65
CA VAL A 113 20.68 14.54 -4.66
C VAL A 113 21.53 13.39 -4.12
N PHE A 114 21.04 12.16 -4.23
CA PHE A 114 21.76 10.98 -3.78
C PHE A 114 21.94 9.93 -4.88
N CYS A 115 21.18 10.00 -5.96
CA CYS A 115 21.38 9.19 -7.16
C CYS A 115 20.72 9.84 -8.38
N GLU A 116 21.05 9.30 -9.56
CA GLU A 116 20.38 9.60 -10.81
C GLU A 116 19.50 8.41 -11.23
N ILE A 117 18.37 8.70 -11.84
CA ILE A 117 17.40 7.70 -12.30
C ILE A 117 17.18 7.84 -13.80
N ALA A 118 17.08 6.73 -14.50
CA ALA A 118 16.82 6.70 -15.94
C ALA A 118 15.52 7.43 -16.28
N ARG A 119 15.58 8.35 -17.27
CA ARG A 119 14.43 9.10 -17.78
C ARG A 119 13.86 8.39 -19.00
N GLY A 120 12.85 7.55 -18.75
CA GLY A 120 12.19 6.75 -19.77
C GLY A 120 11.20 7.55 -20.61
N THR A 121 11.04 7.09 -21.82
CA THR A 121 10.16 7.65 -22.86
C THR A 121 9.25 6.55 -23.42
N ALA A 122 8.50 6.88 -24.49
CA ALA A 122 7.64 5.91 -25.16
C ALA A 122 8.42 4.71 -25.72
N GLU A 123 9.64 4.93 -26.17
CA GLU A 123 10.51 3.88 -26.72
C GLU A 123 10.96 2.88 -25.63
N ASP A 124 11.20 3.36 -24.41
CA ASP A 124 11.51 2.50 -23.26
C ASP A 124 10.29 1.69 -22.81
N ILE A 125 9.11 2.29 -22.85
CA ILE A 125 7.84 1.61 -22.62
C ILE A 125 7.61 0.51 -23.67
N ASP A 126 7.86 0.78 -24.96
CA ASP A 126 7.73 -0.21 -26.01
C ASP A 126 8.70 -1.38 -25.82
N ALA A 127 9.96 -1.12 -25.46
CA ALA A 127 10.94 -2.16 -25.14
C ALA A 127 10.51 -3.01 -23.94
N ALA A 128 9.93 -2.41 -22.90
CA ALA A 128 9.39 -3.12 -21.75
C ALA A 128 8.16 -3.97 -22.11
N LEU A 129 7.30 -3.45 -22.99
CA LEU A 129 6.17 -4.20 -23.52
C LEU A 129 6.61 -5.37 -24.39
N ASP A 130 7.66 -5.24 -25.21
CA ASP A 130 8.24 -6.34 -25.97
C ASP A 130 8.69 -7.47 -25.05
N ALA A 131 9.44 -7.14 -24.00
CA ALA A 131 9.90 -8.10 -23.01
C ALA A 131 8.72 -8.77 -22.26
N ALA A 132 7.72 -7.98 -21.88
CA ALA A 132 6.53 -8.48 -21.19
C ALA A 132 5.71 -9.43 -22.07
N HIS A 133 5.50 -9.08 -23.35
CA HIS A 133 4.78 -9.95 -24.30
C HIS A 133 5.53 -11.25 -24.60
N ALA A 134 6.86 -11.22 -24.63
CA ALA A 134 7.66 -12.43 -24.79
C ALA A 134 7.52 -13.39 -23.59
N ALA A 135 7.43 -12.85 -22.37
CA ALA A 135 7.35 -13.62 -21.12
C ALA A 135 5.93 -14.10 -20.79
N ALA A 136 4.90 -13.30 -21.09
CA ALA A 136 3.51 -13.54 -20.66
C ALA A 136 2.96 -14.92 -21.02
N PRO A 137 3.16 -15.50 -22.22
CA PRO A 137 2.61 -16.81 -22.56
C PRO A 137 3.16 -17.96 -21.71
N ALA A 138 4.43 -17.91 -21.34
CA ALA A 138 5.05 -18.93 -20.49
C ALA A 138 4.62 -18.76 -19.02
N TRP A 139 4.68 -17.52 -18.51
CA TRP A 139 4.28 -17.20 -17.15
C TRP A 139 2.79 -17.51 -16.89
N GLY A 140 1.91 -17.16 -17.82
CA GLY A 140 0.47 -17.41 -17.71
C GLY A 140 0.10 -18.90 -17.71
N LYS A 141 0.98 -19.79 -18.18
CA LYS A 141 0.80 -21.25 -18.18
C LYS A 141 1.39 -21.94 -16.94
N THR A 142 2.13 -21.21 -16.09
CA THR A 142 2.62 -21.78 -14.83
C THR A 142 1.43 -22.14 -13.93
N SER A 143 1.60 -23.15 -13.10
CA SER A 143 0.58 -23.54 -12.13
C SER A 143 0.39 -22.49 -11.04
N THR A 144 -0.77 -22.47 -10.41
CA THR A 144 -1.03 -21.60 -9.23
C THR A 144 -0.05 -21.89 -8.10
N THR A 145 0.42 -23.14 -7.95
CA THR A 145 1.42 -23.53 -6.96
C THR A 145 2.78 -22.91 -7.24
N GLU A 146 3.25 -22.92 -8.50
CA GLU A 146 4.51 -22.28 -8.89
C GLU A 146 4.47 -20.77 -8.66
N ARG A 147 3.40 -20.09 -9.08
CA ARG A 147 3.25 -18.66 -8.84
C ARG A 147 3.19 -18.31 -7.35
N ALA A 148 2.45 -19.10 -6.55
CA ALA A 148 2.41 -18.94 -5.10
C ALA A 148 3.79 -19.09 -4.46
N ALA A 149 4.61 -20.05 -4.91
CA ALA A 149 5.97 -20.24 -4.42
C ALA A 149 6.86 -19.00 -4.71
N VAL A 150 6.75 -18.44 -5.91
CA VAL A 150 7.47 -17.20 -6.30
C VAL A 150 7.05 -16.02 -5.41
N LEU A 151 5.75 -15.82 -5.19
CA LEU A 151 5.26 -14.74 -4.34
C LEU A 151 5.73 -14.88 -2.89
N ASN A 152 5.67 -16.09 -2.33
CA ASN A 152 6.21 -16.35 -0.99
C ASN A 152 7.71 -16.08 -0.92
N LYS A 153 8.48 -16.46 -1.96
CA LYS A 153 9.91 -16.17 -2.00
C LYS A 153 10.20 -14.66 -2.03
N ILE A 154 9.39 -13.87 -2.74
CA ILE A 154 9.50 -12.39 -2.70
C ILE A 154 9.22 -11.88 -1.29
N ALA A 155 8.17 -12.38 -0.63
CA ALA A 155 7.85 -12.01 0.75
C ALA A 155 8.97 -12.36 1.73
N ASP A 156 9.56 -13.55 1.61
CA ASP A 156 10.70 -13.97 2.44
C ASP A 156 11.89 -13.03 2.27
N ILE A 157 12.21 -12.64 1.03
CA ILE A 157 13.30 -11.69 0.74
C ILE A 157 13.03 -10.31 1.34
N ILE A 158 11.78 -9.83 1.31
CA ILE A 158 11.42 -8.56 1.94
C ILE A 158 11.62 -8.65 3.45
N ASP A 159 11.17 -9.73 4.10
CA ASP A 159 11.32 -9.93 5.54
C ASP A 159 12.80 -10.08 5.95
N GLU A 160 13.59 -10.83 5.17
CA GLU A 160 15.03 -11.02 5.39
C GLU A 160 15.83 -9.71 5.27
N ASN A 161 15.32 -8.73 4.51
CA ASN A 161 15.97 -7.45 4.25
C ASN A 161 15.17 -6.25 4.81
N LEU A 162 14.33 -6.48 5.82
CA LEU A 162 13.39 -5.51 6.38
C LEU A 162 14.05 -4.17 6.73
N GLU A 163 15.10 -4.17 7.54
CA GLU A 163 15.77 -2.93 7.96
C GLU A 163 16.41 -2.16 6.78
N MET A 164 17.02 -2.88 5.85
CA MET A 164 17.64 -2.27 4.67
C MET A 164 16.60 -1.59 3.79
N LEU A 165 15.49 -2.27 3.50
CA LEU A 165 14.40 -1.74 2.68
C LEU A 165 13.67 -0.60 3.41
N ALA A 166 13.47 -0.71 4.72
CA ALA A 166 12.87 0.35 5.53
C ALA A 166 13.69 1.65 5.51
N VAL A 167 15.01 1.55 5.65
CA VAL A 167 15.90 2.71 5.55
C VAL A 167 15.94 3.25 4.12
N ALA A 168 15.90 2.38 3.10
CA ALA A 168 15.82 2.81 1.71
C ALA A 168 14.53 3.59 1.41
N GLU A 169 13.39 3.08 1.86
CA GLU A 169 12.08 3.73 1.72
C GLU A 169 12.03 5.08 2.43
N THR A 170 12.54 5.13 3.68
CA THR A 170 12.64 6.38 4.46
C THR A 170 13.52 7.41 3.76
N TRP A 171 14.65 6.99 3.22
CA TRP A 171 15.58 7.91 2.54
C TRP A 171 15.00 8.48 1.25
N ASP A 172 14.26 7.67 0.51
CA ASP A 172 13.68 8.02 -0.78
C ASP A 172 12.42 8.88 -0.64
N ASN A 173 11.58 8.61 0.40
CA ASN A 173 10.27 9.25 0.58
C ASN A 173 10.24 10.33 1.65
N GLY A 174 11.10 10.27 2.68
CA GLY A 174 11.11 11.18 3.83
C GLY A 174 10.25 10.76 5.02
N LYS A 175 9.47 9.68 4.94
CA LYS A 175 8.67 9.18 6.06
C LYS A 175 9.54 8.66 7.21
N ALA A 176 8.97 8.63 8.41
CA ALA A 176 9.66 8.13 9.59
C ALA A 176 9.99 6.64 9.48
N VAL A 177 11.23 6.26 9.77
CA VAL A 177 11.71 4.87 9.70
C VAL A 177 10.92 3.92 10.60
N ARG A 178 10.33 4.41 11.68
CA ARG A 178 9.42 3.61 12.52
C ARG A 178 8.20 3.11 11.75
N GLU A 179 7.67 3.91 10.80
CA GLU A 179 6.51 3.53 10.00
C GLU A 179 6.91 2.53 8.91
N THR A 180 8.05 2.73 8.26
CA THR A 180 8.53 1.78 7.25
C THR A 180 8.87 0.42 7.85
N LEU A 181 9.45 0.39 9.08
CA LEU A 181 9.75 -0.84 9.82
C LEU A 181 8.50 -1.56 10.34
N ALA A 182 7.53 -0.80 10.89
CA ALA A 182 6.39 -1.39 11.61
C ALA A 182 5.16 -1.60 10.73
N ALA A 183 5.04 -0.89 9.60
CA ALA A 183 3.86 -0.92 8.75
C ALA A 183 4.19 -1.22 7.28
N ASP A 184 4.92 -0.37 6.59
CA ASP A 184 5.02 -0.42 5.12
C ASP A 184 5.60 -1.74 4.62
N LEU A 185 6.76 -2.14 5.13
CA LEU A 185 7.44 -3.35 4.68
C LEU A 185 6.76 -4.64 5.16
N PRO A 186 6.32 -4.75 6.44
CA PRO A 186 5.52 -5.89 6.87
C PRO A 186 4.21 -6.06 6.08
N LEU A 187 3.50 -4.96 5.76
CA LEU A 187 2.30 -5.02 4.93
C LEU A 187 2.62 -5.39 3.47
N ALA A 188 3.75 -4.96 2.93
CA ALA A 188 4.19 -5.35 1.60
C ALA A 188 4.45 -6.86 1.50
N SER A 189 5.18 -7.41 2.48
CA SER A 189 5.45 -8.85 2.61
C SER A 189 4.15 -9.65 2.77
N ASP A 190 3.28 -9.25 3.71
CA ASP A 190 1.97 -9.88 3.94
C ASP A 190 1.09 -9.89 2.68
N HIS A 191 1.12 -8.83 1.89
CA HIS A 191 0.37 -8.74 0.65
C HIS A 191 0.77 -9.81 -0.38
N PHE A 192 2.08 -10.04 -0.55
CA PHE A 192 2.57 -11.12 -1.39
C PHE A 192 2.11 -12.49 -0.86
N ARG A 193 2.17 -12.72 0.47
CA ARG A 193 1.70 -13.97 1.11
C ARG A 193 0.20 -14.17 0.95
N TYR A 194 -0.58 -13.09 1.12
CA TYR A 194 -2.03 -13.12 0.93
C TYR A 194 -2.40 -13.59 -0.47
N PHE A 195 -1.81 -13.00 -1.53
CA PHE A 195 -2.12 -13.40 -2.90
C PHE A 195 -1.52 -14.75 -3.30
N ALA A 196 -0.43 -15.19 -2.67
CA ALA A 196 0.07 -16.56 -2.78
C ALA A 196 -0.94 -17.58 -2.23
N GLY A 197 -1.62 -17.26 -1.14
CA GLY A 197 -2.71 -18.07 -0.60
C GLY A 197 -3.98 -17.99 -1.44
N ALA A 198 -4.39 -16.77 -1.80
CA ALA A 198 -5.63 -16.50 -2.53
C ALA A 198 -5.68 -17.22 -3.87
N ILE A 199 -4.60 -17.18 -4.66
CA ILE A 199 -4.57 -17.83 -5.99
C ILE A 199 -4.70 -19.35 -5.91
N ARG A 200 -4.27 -19.98 -4.81
CA ARG A 200 -4.40 -21.41 -4.59
C ARG A 200 -5.80 -21.83 -4.14
N ALA A 201 -6.54 -20.89 -3.57
CA ALA A 201 -7.91 -21.10 -3.08
C ALA A 201 -8.97 -20.58 -4.08
N GLN A 202 -8.56 -19.98 -5.19
CA GLN A 202 -9.47 -19.46 -6.20
C GLN A 202 -10.09 -20.61 -6.99
N ASP A 203 -11.41 -20.73 -6.87
CA ASP A 203 -12.22 -21.69 -7.59
C ASP A 203 -12.77 -21.10 -8.90
N GLY A 204 -13.24 -21.98 -9.79
CA GLY A 204 -14.12 -21.63 -10.89
C GLY A 204 -15.55 -22.08 -10.61
N ASP A 205 -16.47 -21.69 -11.46
CA ASP A 205 -17.87 -22.11 -11.35
C ASP A 205 -18.21 -23.21 -12.36
N PHE A 206 -19.11 -24.07 -11.95
CA PHE A 206 -19.72 -25.10 -12.80
C PHE A 206 -21.24 -24.99 -12.68
N GLN A 207 -21.92 -25.01 -13.84
CA GLN A 207 -23.38 -24.97 -13.87
C GLN A 207 -23.89 -25.96 -14.94
N GLU A 208 -24.78 -26.85 -14.55
CA GLU A 208 -25.62 -27.59 -15.47
C GLU A 208 -26.80 -26.69 -15.91
N MET A 209 -26.85 -26.35 -17.18
CA MET A 209 -27.89 -25.47 -17.74
C MET A 209 -29.15 -26.27 -18.14
N ASP A 210 -28.98 -27.47 -18.70
CA ASP A 210 -30.02 -28.45 -18.95
C ASP A 210 -29.36 -29.84 -19.11
N GLY A 211 -30.15 -30.87 -19.38
CA GLY A 211 -29.63 -32.23 -19.50
C GLY A 211 -28.63 -32.48 -20.66
N THR A 212 -28.36 -31.47 -21.49
CA THR A 212 -27.47 -31.59 -22.67
C THR A 212 -26.33 -30.56 -22.62
N MET A 213 -26.37 -29.55 -21.75
CA MET A 213 -25.42 -28.44 -21.76
C MET A 213 -24.88 -28.14 -20.37
N THR A 214 -23.58 -27.98 -20.28
CA THR A 214 -22.84 -27.61 -19.07
C THR A 214 -21.99 -26.36 -19.32
N ALA A 215 -22.03 -25.39 -18.41
CA ALA A 215 -21.18 -24.20 -18.43
C ALA A 215 -20.06 -24.33 -17.40
N TYR A 216 -18.86 -23.98 -17.80
CA TYR A 216 -17.69 -23.85 -16.92
C TYR A 216 -17.24 -22.40 -16.88
N HIS A 217 -16.91 -21.93 -15.69
CA HIS A 217 -16.30 -20.65 -15.46
C HIS A 217 -14.91 -20.86 -14.89
N TYR A 218 -13.89 -20.30 -15.52
CA TYR A 218 -12.53 -20.31 -14.99
C TYR A 218 -11.82 -18.99 -15.29
N HIS A 219 -10.80 -18.68 -14.50
CA HIS A 219 -10.04 -17.43 -14.62
C HIS A 219 -8.79 -17.64 -15.45
N GLU A 220 -8.55 -16.73 -16.39
CA GLU A 220 -7.35 -16.71 -17.23
C GLU A 220 -6.56 -15.41 -17.02
N PRO A 221 -5.22 -15.44 -17.16
CA PRO A 221 -4.42 -14.22 -17.19
C PRO A 221 -4.87 -13.27 -18.31
N LEU A 222 -4.88 -11.97 -18.01
CA LEU A 222 -5.11 -10.95 -19.04
C LEU A 222 -3.97 -10.85 -20.05
N GLY A 223 -2.76 -11.25 -19.64
CA GLY A 223 -1.53 -11.17 -20.43
C GLY A 223 -0.60 -10.08 -19.92
N VAL A 224 -0.44 -8.97 -20.64
CA VAL A 224 0.40 -7.85 -20.21
C VAL A 224 -0.44 -6.74 -19.61
N VAL A 225 -0.04 -6.26 -18.42
CA VAL A 225 -0.72 -5.20 -17.67
C VAL A 225 0.22 -4.04 -17.35
N GLY A 226 -0.29 -2.82 -17.46
CA GLY A 226 0.41 -1.61 -17.04
C GLY A 226 0.06 -1.23 -15.60
N GLN A 227 1.04 -0.74 -14.85
CA GLN A 227 0.87 -0.29 -13.48
C GLN A 227 1.59 1.05 -13.28
N ILE A 228 0.94 2.00 -12.60
CA ILE A 228 1.52 3.29 -12.25
C ILE A 228 1.24 3.53 -10.77
N ILE A 229 2.29 3.79 -9.98
CA ILE A 229 2.21 3.94 -8.54
C ILE A 229 2.59 5.34 -8.08
N PRO A 230 2.05 5.80 -6.93
CA PRO A 230 2.37 7.08 -6.33
C PRO A 230 3.65 7.04 -5.51
N TRP A 231 4.01 8.20 -4.99
CA TRP A 231 5.22 8.44 -4.21
C TRP A 231 5.05 8.26 -2.69
N ASN A 232 3.82 8.17 -2.18
CA ASN A 232 3.58 8.20 -0.72
C ASN A 232 3.84 6.87 0.01
N PHE A 233 3.75 5.74 -0.66
CA PHE A 233 4.09 4.39 -0.18
C PHE A 233 4.74 3.58 -1.31
N PRO A 234 5.97 3.90 -1.73
CA PRO A 234 6.57 3.34 -2.94
C PRO A 234 6.52 1.80 -2.99
N ILE A 235 7.19 1.11 -2.06
CA ILE A 235 7.28 -0.37 -2.03
C ILE A 235 5.90 -0.99 -1.76
N LEU A 236 5.12 -0.45 -0.82
CA LEU A 236 3.81 -0.98 -0.49
C LEU A 236 2.84 -0.87 -1.67
N MET A 237 2.81 0.25 -2.39
CA MET A 237 1.97 0.43 -3.57
C MET A 237 2.42 -0.43 -4.75
N ALA A 238 3.72 -0.69 -4.88
CA ALA A 238 4.22 -1.68 -5.80
C ALA A 238 3.69 -3.08 -5.44
N ALA A 239 3.82 -3.51 -4.18
CA ALA A 239 3.32 -4.80 -3.70
C ALA A 239 1.82 -4.97 -3.94
N TRP A 240 1.00 -3.95 -3.65
CA TRP A 240 -0.46 -3.99 -3.86
C TRP A 240 -0.87 -4.23 -5.30
N LYS A 241 -0.05 -3.84 -6.27
CA LYS A 241 -0.32 -4.05 -7.69
C LYS A 241 0.39 -5.28 -8.25
N LEU A 242 1.64 -5.50 -7.84
CA LEU A 242 2.44 -6.63 -8.33
C LEU A 242 1.89 -7.97 -7.84
N ALA A 243 1.58 -8.09 -6.55
CA ALA A 243 1.17 -9.36 -5.96
C ALA A 243 -0.07 -9.96 -6.65
N PRO A 244 -1.22 -9.26 -6.79
CA PRO A 244 -2.38 -9.82 -7.50
C PRO A 244 -2.13 -10.05 -8.99
N ALA A 245 -1.38 -9.18 -9.66
CA ALA A 245 -1.11 -9.32 -11.08
C ALA A 245 -0.24 -10.54 -11.40
N LEU A 246 0.83 -10.73 -10.63
CA LEU A 246 1.74 -11.87 -10.76
C LEU A 246 1.05 -13.18 -10.33
N ALA A 247 0.27 -13.18 -9.24
CA ALA A 247 -0.53 -14.32 -8.81
C ALA A 247 -1.47 -14.80 -9.92
N ALA A 248 -2.14 -13.87 -10.59
CA ALA A 248 -3.05 -14.18 -11.70
C ALA A 248 -2.32 -14.60 -13.00
N GLY A 249 -0.99 -14.62 -13.04
CA GLY A 249 -0.19 -15.04 -14.19
C GLY A 249 0.03 -13.96 -15.25
N ASN A 250 -0.12 -12.68 -14.90
CA ASN A 250 0.15 -11.57 -15.82
C ASN A 250 1.61 -11.14 -15.80
N ALA A 251 2.14 -10.70 -16.93
CA ALA A 251 3.38 -9.95 -17.01
C ALA A 251 3.11 -8.46 -16.84
N VAL A 252 4.03 -7.74 -16.19
CA VAL A 252 3.83 -6.38 -15.70
C VAL A 252 4.86 -5.42 -16.28
N VAL A 253 4.38 -4.23 -16.68
CA VAL A 253 5.20 -3.03 -16.87
C VAL A 253 4.76 -2.01 -15.81
N LEU A 254 5.64 -1.72 -14.86
CA LEU A 254 5.39 -0.80 -13.75
C LEU A 254 6.19 0.50 -13.94
N LYS A 255 5.51 1.64 -13.77
CA LYS A 255 6.12 2.98 -13.67
C LYS A 255 6.03 3.49 -12.23
N PRO A 256 7.14 3.56 -11.48
CA PRO A 256 7.20 4.26 -10.19
C PRO A 256 6.94 5.76 -10.33
N ALA A 257 6.63 6.43 -9.22
CA ALA A 257 6.61 7.89 -9.17
C ALA A 257 8.04 8.44 -9.36
N GLU A 258 8.16 9.54 -10.05
CA GLU A 258 9.46 10.19 -10.29
C GLU A 258 10.10 10.77 -9.03
N GLN A 259 9.31 11.01 -7.98
CA GLN A 259 9.81 11.51 -6.69
C GLN A 259 10.49 10.42 -5.86
N THR A 260 10.06 9.15 -6.00
CA THR A 260 10.48 8.06 -5.09
C THR A 260 10.72 6.74 -5.84
N PRO A 261 11.60 6.73 -6.84
CA PRO A 261 11.87 5.52 -7.61
C PRO A 261 12.98 4.65 -7.00
N ALA A 262 13.87 5.20 -6.16
CA ALA A 262 15.10 4.52 -5.76
C ALA A 262 14.83 3.33 -4.83
N SER A 263 13.89 3.43 -3.90
CA SER A 263 13.53 2.31 -3.01
C SER A 263 12.98 1.11 -3.80
N ILE A 264 12.22 1.36 -4.87
CA ILE A 264 11.76 0.32 -5.80
C ILE A 264 12.97 -0.34 -6.50
N MET A 265 13.96 0.44 -6.94
CA MET A 265 15.13 -0.10 -7.62
C MET A 265 15.99 -0.94 -6.66
N VAL A 266 16.08 -0.56 -5.38
CA VAL A 266 16.72 -1.39 -4.33
C VAL A 266 15.94 -2.71 -4.14
N LEU A 267 14.62 -2.68 -4.11
CA LEU A 267 13.81 -3.90 -4.06
C LEU A 267 14.08 -4.79 -5.28
N ILE A 268 14.16 -4.22 -6.48
CA ILE A 268 14.44 -4.98 -7.72
C ILE A 268 15.85 -5.61 -7.70
N GLU A 269 16.84 -5.01 -7.05
CA GLU A 269 18.15 -5.63 -6.85
C GLU A 269 18.07 -6.96 -6.09
N LEU A 270 17.05 -7.11 -5.22
CA LEU A 270 16.85 -8.30 -4.41
C LEU A 270 15.95 -9.34 -5.09
N ILE A 271 14.89 -8.90 -5.76
CA ILE A 271 13.85 -9.80 -6.27
C ILE A 271 13.90 -10.01 -7.78
N GLY A 272 14.69 -9.24 -8.52
CA GLY A 272 14.70 -9.25 -9.99
C GLY A 272 14.91 -10.65 -10.59
N ASP A 273 15.82 -11.42 -10.00
CA ASP A 273 16.16 -12.78 -10.46
C ASP A 273 15.21 -13.87 -9.94
N VAL A 274 14.24 -13.53 -9.07
CA VAL A 274 13.21 -14.47 -8.58
C VAL A 274 12.16 -14.74 -9.65
N LEU A 275 11.91 -13.75 -10.50
CA LEU A 275 10.93 -13.81 -11.57
C LEU A 275 11.60 -14.15 -12.91
N PRO A 276 10.94 -14.93 -13.78
CA PRO A 276 11.44 -15.12 -15.15
C PRO A 276 11.62 -13.77 -15.86
N ALA A 277 12.67 -13.68 -16.67
CA ALA A 277 13.00 -12.47 -17.41
C ALA A 277 11.79 -11.96 -18.23
N GLY A 278 11.45 -10.67 -18.08
CA GLY A 278 10.34 -10.01 -18.74
C GLY A 278 8.97 -10.14 -18.03
N VAL A 279 8.83 -10.98 -17.00
CA VAL A 279 7.57 -11.05 -16.22
C VAL A 279 7.34 -9.74 -15.44
N LEU A 280 8.41 -9.14 -14.92
CA LEU A 280 8.40 -7.82 -14.29
C LEU A 280 9.35 -6.88 -15.02
N ASN A 281 8.84 -5.72 -15.42
CA ASN A 281 9.60 -4.65 -16.06
C ASN A 281 9.32 -3.34 -15.36
N ILE A 282 10.37 -2.57 -15.05
CA ILE A 282 10.28 -1.25 -14.41
C ILE A 282 10.82 -0.20 -15.37
N VAL A 283 9.97 0.76 -15.73
CA VAL A 283 10.37 1.92 -16.51
C VAL A 283 10.17 3.18 -15.67
N ASN A 284 11.27 3.79 -15.27
CA ASN A 284 11.28 5.08 -14.57
C ASN A 284 11.04 6.21 -15.55
N GLY A 285 10.59 7.37 -15.06
CA GLY A 285 10.36 8.55 -15.90
C GLY A 285 9.14 9.34 -15.47
N PHE A 286 8.93 10.46 -16.16
CA PHE A 286 7.83 11.39 -15.86
C PHE A 286 6.47 10.91 -16.39
N GLY A 287 5.41 11.41 -15.75
CA GLY A 287 4.04 11.02 -16.10
C GLY A 287 3.68 11.21 -17.56
N ALA A 288 4.07 12.35 -18.16
CA ALA A 288 3.78 12.67 -19.57
C ALA A 288 4.64 11.85 -20.56
N GLU A 289 5.86 11.46 -20.17
CA GLU A 289 6.87 10.86 -21.05
C GLU A 289 6.82 9.33 -21.06
N ALA A 290 6.62 8.71 -19.90
CA ALA A 290 6.52 7.26 -19.73
C ALA A 290 5.12 6.80 -19.31
N GLY A 291 4.44 7.54 -18.41
CA GLY A 291 3.12 7.16 -17.91
C GLY A 291 2.02 7.21 -18.97
N LYS A 292 1.94 8.30 -19.74
CA LYS A 292 0.97 8.46 -20.83
C LYS A 292 1.14 7.37 -21.90
N PRO A 293 2.33 7.13 -22.48
CA PRO A 293 2.53 6.04 -23.42
C PRO A 293 2.09 4.68 -22.90
N LEU A 294 2.40 4.35 -21.64
CA LEU A 294 1.96 3.10 -21.02
C LEU A 294 0.43 3.02 -20.93
N ALA A 295 -0.22 4.08 -20.40
CA ALA A 295 -1.66 4.09 -20.17
C ALA A 295 -2.49 4.12 -21.48
N SER A 296 -1.94 4.63 -22.58
CA SER A 296 -2.58 4.67 -23.89
C SER A 296 -2.18 3.52 -24.82
N SER A 297 -1.30 2.62 -24.40
CA SER A 297 -0.79 1.58 -25.28
C SER A 297 -1.86 0.50 -25.59
N PRO A 298 -2.16 0.21 -26.86
CA PRO A 298 -3.06 -0.88 -27.22
C PRO A 298 -2.50 -2.27 -26.88
N ARG A 299 -1.24 -2.31 -26.44
CA ARG A 299 -0.52 -3.54 -26.10
C ARG A 299 -0.74 -4.03 -24.68
N ILE A 300 -1.40 -3.21 -23.81
CA ILE A 300 -1.79 -3.65 -22.46
C ILE A 300 -3.27 -4.03 -22.41
N ARG A 301 -3.59 -4.98 -21.54
CA ARG A 301 -4.96 -5.46 -21.32
C ARG A 301 -5.66 -4.83 -20.13
N LYS A 302 -4.91 -4.12 -19.30
CA LYS A 302 -5.41 -3.39 -18.13
C LYS A 302 -4.36 -2.35 -17.71
N ILE A 303 -4.83 -1.22 -17.18
CA ILE A 303 -4.00 -0.26 -16.45
C ILE A 303 -4.49 -0.15 -15.00
N ALA A 304 -3.60 -0.29 -14.03
CA ALA A 304 -3.86 -0.05 -12.62
C ALA A 304 -3.08 1.20 -12.17
N PHE A 305 -3.80 2.21 -11.73
CA PHE A 305 -3.24 3.49 -11.30
C PHE A 305 -3.60 3.77 -9.84
N THR A 306 -2.63 4.25 -9.07
CA THR A 306 -2.88 4.90 -7.78
C THR A 306 -2.19 6.26 -7.80
N GLY A 307 -2.91 7.30 -7.39
CA GLY A 307 -2.36 8.65 -7.35
C GLY A 307 -3.41 9.75 -7.19
N GLU A 308 -3.07 10.93 -7.65
CA GLU A 308 -3.91 12.13 -7.57
C GLU A 308 -5.10 12.05 -8.53
N THR A 309 -6.23 12.62 -8.13
CA THR A 309 -7.51 12.54 -8.86
C THR A 309 -7.45 13.14 -10.27
N THR A 310 -6.74 14.26 -10.45
CA THR A 310 -6.62 14.89 -11.79
C THR A 310 -5.83 13.98 -12.73
N THR A 311 -4.75 13.36 -12.23
CA THR A 311 -3.98 12.37 -12.99
C THR A 311 -4.82 11.13 -13.30
N GLY A 312 -5.66 10.68 -12.35
CA GLY A 312 -6.60 9.57 -12.59
C GLY A 312 -7.58 9.85 -13.75
N ARG A 313 -8.08 11.07 -13.87
CA ARG A 313 -8.90 11.49 -15.03
C ARG A 313 -8.11 11.41 -16.34
N LEU A 314 -6.85 11.86 -16.35
CA LEU A 314 -5.98 11.75 -17.52
C LEU A 314 -5.72 10.27 -17.89
N ILE A 315 -5.49 9.40 -16.92
CA ILE A 315 -5.33 7.97 -17.15
C ILE A 315 -6.57 7.37 -17.82
N LEU A 316 -7.79 7.71 -17.36
CA LEU A 316 -9.03 7.28 -18.02
C LEU A 316 -9.12 7.80 -19.47
N GLN A 317 -8.76 9.06 -19.72
CA GLN A 317 -8.74 9.64 -21.05
C GLN A 317 -7.74 8.92 -21.97
N TYR A 318 -6.55 8.60 -21.48
CA TYR A 318 -5.54 7.87 -22.25
C TYR A 318 -5.99 6.44 -22.56
N ALA A 319 -6.54 5.75 -21.57
CA ALA A 319 -7.02 4.36 -21.71
C ALA A 319 -8.25 4.25 -22.62
N SER A 320 -9.10 5.29 -22.67
CA SER A 320 -10.36 5.28 -23.44
C SER A 320 -10.15 5.11 -24.95
N ALA A 321 -9.04 5.61 -25.49
CA ALA A 321 -8.73 5.49 -26.91
C ALA A 321 -8.67 4.02 -27.40
N ASN A 322 -8.26 3.11 -26.51
CA ASN A 322 -8.14 1.67 -26.81
C ASN A 322 -9.08 0.81 -25.93
N ILE A 323 -10.04 1.43 -25.23
CA ILE A 323 -11.02 0.79 -24.35
C ILE A 323 -10.32 -0.10 -23.31
N ILE A 324 -9.19 0.37 -22.76
CA ILE A 324 -8.40 -0.37 -21.78
C ILE A 324 -9.10 -0.32 -20.42
N PRO A 325 -9.45 -1.46 -19.80
CA PRO A 325 -9.99 -1.51 -18.46
C PRO A 325 -9.05 -0.86 -17.45
N THR A 326 -9.58 0.01 -16.60
CA THR A 326 -8.81 0.75 -15.59
C THR A 326 -9.25 0.41 -14.19
N THR A 327 -8.29 0.31 -13.26
CA THR A 327 -8.53 0.36 -11.82
C THR A 327 -7.85 1.62 -11.30
N LEU A 328 -8.61 2.47 -10.61
CA LEU A 328 -8.15 3.75 -10.09
C LEU A 328 -8.29 3.77 -8.57
N GLU A 329 -7.17 3.94 -7.88
CA GLU A 329 -7.12 4.26 -6.45
C GLU A 329 -6.70 5.72 -6.33
N LEU A 330 -7.54 6.56 -5.75
CA LEU A 330 -7.40 8.01 -5.78
C LEU A 330 -7.41 8.59 -4.36
N GLY A 331 -7.14 9.89 -4.27
CA GLY A 331 -7.19 10.61 -3.01
C GLY A 331 -8.60 10.73 -2.44
N GLY A 332 -8.67 11.01 -1.15
CA GLY A 332 -9.92 11.19 -0.44
C GLY A 332 -9.78 12.13 0.75
N LYS A 333 -10.93 12.48 1.34
CA LYS A 333 -11.06 13.21 2.60
C LYS A 333 -12.03 12.43 3.50
N SER A 334 -11.60 11.24 3.93
CA SER A 334 -12.40 10.33 4.74
C SER A 334 -12.84 10.98 6.07
N PRO A 335 -14.11 10.86 6.47
CA PRO A 335 -14.57 11.36 7.76
C PRO A 335 -14.22 10.38 8.88
N ASN A 336 -13.82 10.92 10.02
CA ASN A 336 -13.74 10.24 11.30
C ASN A 336 -14.87 10.75 12.19
N LEU A 337 -15.76 9.86 12.64
CA LEU A 337 -17.01 10.22 13.33
C LEU A 337 -16.88 9.89 14.82
N PHE A 338 -17.11 10.90 15.68
CA PHE A 338 -17.07 10.76 17.13
C PHE A 338 -18.42 11.13 17.72
N PHE A 339 -19.16 10.13 18.20
CA PHE A 339 -20.42 10.32 18.91
C PHE A 339 -20.16 10.50 20.40
N ASP A 340 -21.13 11.07 21.14
CA ASP A 340 -20.95 11.47 22.55
C ASP A 340 -20.81 10.29 23.53
N ASP A 341 -21.25 9.10 23.14
CA ASP A 341 -21.06 7.89 23.93
C ASP A 341 -19.58 7.54 24.17
N VAL A 342 -18.67 7.91 23.26
CA VAL A 342 -17.23 7.67 23.44
C VAL A 342 -16.63 8.45 24.61
N SER A 343 -17.25 9.56 25.01
CA SER A 343 -16.78 10.43 26.11
C SER A 343 -17.45 10.13 27.46
N GLN A 344 -18.40 9.19 27.52
CA GLN A 344 -19.09 8.83 28.78
C GLN A 344 -18.14 8.21 29.80
N HIS A 345 -17.14 7.47 29.31
CA HIS A 345 -16.09 6.88 30.11
C HIS A 345 -14.75 7.17 29.46
N LYS A 346 -13.85 7.86 30.17
CA LYS A 346 -12.47 8.11 29.67
C LYS A 346 -11.59 6.88 29.91
N ASP A 347 -11.98 5.77 29.28
CA ASP A 347 -11.35 4.45 29.36
C ASP A 347 -10.38 4.19 28.18
N ASP A 348 -9.96 2.95 28.01
CA ASP A 348 -9.07 2.54 26.93
C ASP A 348 -9.69 2.75 25.55
N PHE A 349 -11.03 2.64 25.41
CA PHE A 349 -11.69 2.90 24.15
C PHE A 349 -11.67 4.40 23.81
N TYR A 350 -11.88 5.27 24.79
CA TYR A 350 -11.72 6.72 24.62
C TYR A 350 -10.29 7.09 24.18
N ASN A 351 -9.27 6.46 24.80
CA ASN A 351 -7.88 6.65 24.39
C ASN A 351 -7.64 6.22 22.94
N LYS A 352 -8.27 5.12 22.48
CA LYS A 352 -8.21 4.70 21.08
C LYS A 352 -8.95 5.67 20.14
N CYS A 353 -10.01 6.33 20.58
CA CYS A 353 -10.67 7.38 19.80
C CYS A 353 -9.74 8.60 19.61
N LEU A 354 -9.02 9.01 20.66
CA LEU A 354 -8.02 10.08 20.56
C LEU A 354 -6.85 9.68 19.66
N GLU A 355 -6.40 8.43 19.72
CA GLU A 355 -5.41 7.88 18.80
C GLU A 355 -5.92 7.92 17.35
N GLY A 356 -7.15 7.45 17.12
CA GLY A 356 -7.81 7.51 15.80
C GLY A 356 -7.97 8.95 15.28
N PHE A 357 -8.18 9.93 16.17
CA PHE A 357 -8.18 11.34 15.79
C PHE A 357 -6.80 11.78 15.26
N THR A 358 -5.70 11.37 15.91
CA THR A 358 -4.34 11.76 15.52
C THR A 358 -3.81 11.05 14.27
N MET A 359 -4.53 10.06 13.75
CA MET A 359 -4.13 9.29 12.55
C MET A 359 -3.98 10.15 11.28
N PHE A 360 -4.49 11.38 11.25
CA PHE A 360 -4.23 12.31 10.14
C PHE A 360 -2.73 12.65 9.98
N ALA A 361 -1.93 12.48 11.03
CA ALA A 361 -0.49 12.73 11.00
C ALA A 361 0.34 11.54 10.51
N LEU A 362 -0.26 10.35 10.35
CA LEU A 362 0.40 9.16 9.80
C LEU A 362 1.02 9.50 8.44
N ASN A 363 2.23 9.02 8.20
CA ASN A 363 2.96 9.28 6.95
C ASN A 363 2.97 10.78 6.56
N GLN A 364 3.23 11.69 7.51
CA GLN A 364 3.20 13.16 7.34
C GLN A 364 1.85 13.70 6.79
N GLY A 365 0.75 12.95 6.91
CA GLY A 365 -0.54 13.28 6.29
C GLY A 365 -0.65 12.91 4.82
N GLU A 366 0.34 12.24 4.25
CA GLU A 366 0.42 11.84 2.84
C GLU A 366 -0.24 10.48 2.58
N VAL A 367 -1.46 10.30 3.10
CA VAL A 367 -2.22 9.04 3.06
C VAL A 367 -3.55 9.23 2.35
N CYS A 368 -3.80 8.42 1.31
CA CYS A 368 -5.04 8.47 0.52
C CYS A 368 -6.30 8.15 1.34
N THR A 369 -6.19 7.29 2.36
CA THR A 369 -7.27 6.87 3.26
C THR A 369 -7.28 7.61 4.60
N CYS A 370 -6.41 8.62 4.76
CA CYS A 370 -6.27 9.36 6.01
C CYS A 370 -7.62 9.95 6.47
N PRO A 371 -7.99 9.81 7.75
CA PRO A 371 -9.19 10.41 8.30
C PRO A 371 -8.99 11.93 8.53
N SER A 372 -8.91 12.67 7.44
CA SER A 372 -8.55 14.09 7.41
C SER A 372 -9.69 15.05 7.76
N ARG A 373 -10.89 14.53 8.11
CA ARG A 373 -12.02 15.30 8.64
C ARG A 373 -12.52 14.63 9.91
N ALA A 374 -12.49 15.35 11.03
CA ALA A 374 -13.10 14.90 12.28
C ALA A 374 -14.49 15.55 12.43
N LEU A 375 -15.53 14.72 12.52
CA LEU A 375 -16.91 15.13 12.76
C LEU A 375 -17.27 14.72 14.18
N ILE A 376 -17.30 15.68 15.09
CA ILE A 376 -17.51 15.47 16.51
C ILE A 376 -18.93 15.92 16.86
N GLN A 377 -19.71 15.07 17.52
CA GLN A 377 -21.07 15.41 17.97
C GLN A 377 -21.03 16.61 18.92
N LYS A 378 -21.95 17.56 18.73
CA LYS A 378 -21.91 18.86 19.41
C LYS A 378 -21.92 18.77 20.94
N SER A 379 -22.60 17.77 21.52
CA SER A 379 -22.76 17.62 22.98
C SER A 379 -21.44 17.42 23.74
N HIS A 380 -20.39 16.92 23.10
CA HIS A 380 -19.08 16.70 23.71
C HIS A 380 -17.91 17.34 22.91
N TYR A 381 -18.24 18.22 21.97
CA TYR A 381 -17.28 18.80 21.03
C TYR A 381 -16.08 19.45 21.71
N ASP A 382 -16.32 20.34 22.68
CA ASP A 382 -15.24 21.12 23.31
C ASP A 382 -14.33 20.24 24.18
N ASP A 383 -14.90 19.30 24.93
CA ASP A 383 -14.15 18.38 25.80
C ASP A 383 -13.28 17.43 24.98
N PHE A 384 -13.89 16.78 23.97
CA PHE A 384 -13.17 15.85 23.10
C PHE A 384 -12.07 16.55 22.30
N LEU A 385 -12.37 17.72 21.73
CA LEU A 385 -11.39 18.50 20.97
C LEU A 385 -10.23 18.97 21.83
N GLY A 386 -10.49 19.36 23.08
CA GLY A 386 -9.43 19.70 24.03
C GLY A 386 -8.46 18.54 24.27
N ASP A 387 -8.98 17.36 24.58
CA ASP A 387 -8.17 16.15 24.79
C ASP A 387 -7.45 15.73 23.51
N ALA A 388 -8.10 15.85 22.35
CA ALA A 388 -7.51 15.52 21.04
C ALA A 388 -6.33 16.46 20.68
N ILE A 389 -6.42 17.76 21.00
CA ILE A 389 -5.32 18.71 20.82
C ILE A 389 -4.14 18.34 21.71
N GLU A 390 -4.39 18.02 23.00
CA GLU A 390 -3.32 17.60 23.91
C GLU A 390 -2.66 16.27 23.46
N ARG A 391 -3.41 15.37 22.87
CA ARG A 391 -2.86 14.16 22.27
C ARG A 391 -2.01 14.48 21.03
N THR A 392 -2.48 15.39 20.16
CA THR A 392 -1.77 15.79 18.94
C THR A 392 -0.43 16.48 19.23
N LYS A 393 -0.33 17.26 20.30
CA LYS A 393 0.93 17.90 20.75
C LYS A 393 2.05 16.90 21.05
N LYS A 394 1.72 15.61 21.27
CA LYS A 394 2.69 14.54 21.53
C LYS A 394 3.30 13.96 20.25
N VAL A 395 2.81 14.34 19.06
CA VAL A 395 3.37 13.89 17.78
C VAL A 395 4.74 14.53 17.59
N LYS A 396 5.77 13.70 17.59
CA LYS A 396 7.16 14.14 17.43
C LYS A 396 7.52 14.29 15.96
N GLN A 397 7.89 15.49 15.56
CA GLN A 397 8.49 15.77 14.25
C GLN A 397 10.01 15.77 14.39
N GLY A 398 10.73 15.20 13.41
CA GLY A 398 12.17 15.15 13.53
C GLY A 398 12.90 14.45 12.39
N ASN A 399 14.11 13.99 12.68
CA ASN A 399 14.91 13.22 11.72
C ASN A 399 14.19 11.91 11.34
N PRO A 400 13.85 11.68 10.05
CA PRO A 400 13.14 10.48 9.65
C PRO A 400 13.87 9.17 9.97
N LEU A 401 15.20 9.19 10.09
CA LEU A 401 16.02 8.02 10.45
C LEU A 401 16.06 7.70 11.95
N ASP A 402 15.42 8.52 12.78
CA ASP A 402 15.30 8.28 14.21
C ASP A 402 14.00 7.51 14.50
N THR A 403 14.12 6.36 15.19
CA THR A 403 12.97 5.53 15.56
C THR A 403 11.96 6.19 16.50
N ASP A 404 12.35 7.29 17.18
CA ASP A 404 11.45 8.08 18.03
C ASP A 404 10.66 9.14 17.23
N THR A 405 11.08 9.46 16.01
CA THR A 405 10.36 10.37 15.12
C THR A 405 9.04 9.75 14.68
N MET A 406 7.94 10.49 14.88
CA MET A 406 6.59 10.07 14.45
C MET A 406 6.19 10.67 13.10
N MET A 407 6.69 11.85 12.78
CA MET A 407 6.42 12.54 11.52
C MET A 407 7.74 13.00 10.91
N GLY A 408 8.04 12.49 9.71
CA GLY A 408 9.23 12.81 8.94
C GLY A 408 9.08 14.03 8.05
N ALA A 409 9.82 14.05 6.94
CA ALA A 409 9.78 15.12 5.95
C ALA A 409 8.69 14.88 4.91
N GLN A 410 8.15 15.94 4.30
CA GLN A 410 7.28 15.82 3.12
C GLN A 410 8.08 15.27 1.93
N ALA A 411 7.42 14.47 1.09
CA ALA A 411 8.09 13.71 0.03
C ALA A 411 8.79 14.58 -1.04
N SER A 412 8.41 15.84 -1.19
CA SER A 412 9.04 16.79 -2.12
C SER A 412 8.74 18.24 -1.76
N ASN A 413 9.53 19.17 -2.30
CA ASN A 413 9.25 20.60 -2.17
C ASN A 413 7.90 20.99 -2.78
N ASP A 414 7.54 20.45 -3.94
CA ASP A 414 6.26 20.74 -4.60
C ASP A 414 5.08 20.33 -3.70
N GLN A 415 5.20 19.19 -3.01
CA GLN A 415 4.18 18.74 -2.07
C GLN A 415 4.12 19.65 -0.84
N LEU A 416 5.25 20.05 -0.27
CA LEU A 416 5.31 21.00 0.85
C LEU A 416 4.67 22.33 0.48
N GLU A 417 5.02 22.93 -0.65
CA GLU A 417 4.45 24.19 -1.14
C GLU A 417 2.93 24.08 -1.33
N LYS A 418 2.47 22.96 -1.90
CA LYS A 418 1.05 22.69 -2.07
C LYS A 418 0.33 22.63 -0.72
N ILE A 419 0.89 21.97 0.29
CA ILE A 419 0.32 21.90 1.65
C ILE A 419 0.23 23.29 2.25
N LEU A 420 1.31 24.08 2.20
CA LEU A 420 1.34 25.45 2.72
C LEU A 420 0.29 26.33 2.05
N SER A 421 0.13 26.23 0.73
CA SER A 421 -0.89 26.97 0.00
C SER A 421 -2.32 26.64 0.45
N TYR A 422 -2.61 25.37 0.73
CA TYR A 422 -3.93 24.96 1.23
C TYR A 422 -4.18 25.41 2.68
N ILE A 423 -3.14 25.48 3.53
CA ILE A 423 -3.24 26.08 4.86
C ILE A 423 -3.61 27.55 4.75
N ASP A 424 -3.00 28.30 3.82
CA ASP A 424 -3.30 29.72 3.60
C ASP A 424 -4.72 29.91 3.05
N ILE A 425 -5.17 29.07 2.11
CA ILE A 425 -6.56 29.08 1.63
C ILE A 425 -7.52 28.86 2.79
N GLY A 426 -7.27 27.86 3.65
CA GLY A 426 -8.10 27.61 4.82
C GLY A 426 -8.20 28.79 5.77
N LYS A 427 -7.08 29.50 6.04
CA LYS A 427 -7.07 30.74 6.84
C LYS A 427 -7.89 31.86 6.16
N GLN A 428 -7.75 32.03 4.84
CA GLN A 428 -8.52 33.04 4.05
C GLN A 428 -10.02 32.73 4.04
N GLU A 429 -10.42 31.47 4.06
CA GLU A 429 -11.81 31.04 4.17
C GLU A 429 -12.36 31.12 5.61
N GLY A 430 -11.57 31.59 6.57
CA GLY A 430 -11.98 31.83 7.96
C GLY A 430 -11.84 30.62 8.88
N ALA A 431 -11.11 29.58 8.47
CA ALA A 431 -10.80 28.45 9.34
C ALA A 431 -9.89 28.91 10.49
N LYS A 432 -10.17 28.44 11.70
CA LYS A 432 -9.37 28.72 12.91
C LYS A 432 -8.28 27.66 13.05
N LEU A 433 -7.01 28.09 13.03
CA LEU A 433 -5.89 27.24 13.37
C LEU A 433 -5.90 26.99 14.89
N LEU A 434 -5.98 25.72 15.29
CA LEU A 434 -6.01 25.32 16.71
C LEU A 434 -4.65 24.82 17.20
N LEU A 435 -3.88 24.19 16.30
CA LEU A 435 -2.54 23.69 16.56
C LEU A 435 -1.76 23.61 15.23
N GLY A 436 -0.47 23.97 15.24
CA GLY A 436 0.43 23.94 14.09
C GLY A 436 1.35 25.14 14.05
#